data_fe07149c4093c123c76b2451828a266a
#
_entry.id   fe07149c4093c123c76b2451828a266a
#
_cell.length_a   1.000
_cell.length_b   1.000
_cell.length_c   1.000
_cell.angle_alpha   90.00
_cell.angle_beta   90.00
_cell.angle_gamma   90.00
#
_symmetry.space_group_name_H-M   'P 1'
#
loop_
_entity.id
_entity.type
_entity.pdbx_description
1 polymer ?
#
loop_
_entity_poly.entity_id
_entity_poly.type
_entity_poly.pdbx_seq_one_letter_code
_entity_poly.pdbx_strand_id
1 'polypeptide(L)'
;MIRYKNFFIGLLILAFIFQILKFYTFYEEYSDWQYADWLINYQGGFIRRGLIGELLFQTHYFLSINLDILVFCFVVFLYSILSILLIKSVKYLETSKIDTLIFLSPGFFLYPIMNSEVIGRKEILLFVILGSFVFLEKYLKDKYLLLITLISILVFNFSS
;
A
#
# COMPACT_ATOMS: atom_id res chain seq x y z
N MET A 1 -17.89 -1.08 -24.33
CA MET A 1 -17.21 -1.72 -23.17
C MET A 1 -15.86 -1.08 -22.87
N ILE A 2 -14.99 -0.80 -23.83
CA ILE A 2 -13.66 -0.19 -23.66
C ILE A 2 -13.72 1.22 -23.05
N ARG A 3 -14.69 2.04 -23.41
CA ARG A 3 -14.79 3.46 -23.02
C ARG A 3 -14.96 3.68 -21.51
N TYR A 4 -15.74 2.83 -20.82
CA TYR A 4 -15.89 2.97 -19.36
C TYR A 4 -14.65 2.53 -18.60
N LYS A 5 -13.93 1.50 -19.06
CA LYS A 5 -12.69 1.05 -18.43
C LYS A 5 -11.62 2.15 -18.43
N ASN A 6 -11.46 2.85 -19.55
CA ASN A 6 -10.53 3.99 -19.64
C ASN A 6 -10.93 5.15 -18.72
N PHE A 7 -12.22 5.43 -18.61
CA PHE A 7 -12.73 6.43 -17.67
C PHE A 7 -12.38 6.06 -16.21
N PHE A 8 -12.61 4.80 -15.82
CA PHE A 8 -12.25 4.32 -14.48
C PHE A 8 -10.75 4.33 -14.22
N ILE A 9 -9.93 3.97 -15.19
CA ILE A 9 -8.47 4.08 -15.07
C ILE A 9 -8.07 5.54 -14.83
N GLY A 10 -8.68 6.47 -15.54
CA GLY A 10 -8.46 7.90 -15.32
C GLY A 10 -8.81 8.34 -13.90
N LEU A 11 -9.95 7.87 -13.37
CA LEU A 11 -10.35 8.15 -11.97
C LEU A 11 -9.38 7.53 -10.95
N LEU A 12 -8.90 6.31 -11.18
CA LEU A 12 -7.91 5.67 -10.30
C LEU A 12 -6.59 6.45 -10.27
N ILE A 13 -6.13 6.91 -11.43
CA ILE A 13 -4.91 7.73 -11.52
C ILE A 13 -5.10 9.05 -10.78
N LEU A 14 -6.24 9.72 -10.98
CA LEU A 14 -6.57 10.98 -10.30
C LEU A 14 -6.65 10.79 -8.78
N ALA A 15 -7.30 9.72 -8.33
CA ALA A 15 -7.38 9.37 -6.92
C ALA A 15 -5.98 9.09 -6.33
N PHE A 16 -5.12 8.40 -7.05
CA PHE A 16 -3.74 8.14 -6.65
C PHE A 16 -2.93 9.45 -6.50
N ILE A 17 -3.01 10.34 -7.48
CA ILE A 17 -2.35 11.66 -7.41
C ILE A 17 -2.86 12.42 -6.18
N PHE A 18 -4.16 12.41 -5.95
CA PHE A 18 -4.77 13.10 -4.81
C PHE A 18 -4.33 12.50 -3.46
N GLN A 19 -4.18 11.17 -3.37
CA GLN A 19 -3.64 10.50 -2.19
C GLN A 19 -2.20 10.93 -1.89
N ILE A 20 -1.34 11.00 -2.91
CA ILE A 20 0.04 11.46 -2.74
C ILE A 20 0.08 12.91 -2.27
N LEU A 21 -0.68 13.80 -2.92
CA LEU A 21 -0.73 15.20 -2.54
C LEU A 21 -1.21 15.38 -1.09
N LYS A 22 -2.26 14.64 -0.72
CA LYS A 22 -2.79 14.69 0.64
C LYS A 22 -1.77 14.13 1.65
N PHE A 23 -1.08 13.04 1.32
CA PHE A 23 -0.03 12.50 2.18
C PHE A 23 1.15 13.46 2.32
N TYR A 24 1.49 14.19 1.26
CA TYR A 24 2.52 15.23 1.31
C TYR A 24 2.16 16.38 2.25
N THR A 25 0.93 16.88 2.20
CA THR A 25 0.47 17.93 3.14
C THR A 25 0.49 17.45 4.60
N PHE A 26 0.11 16.20 4.84
CA PHE A 26 0.19 15.59 6.16
C PHE A 26 1.62 15.43 6.65
N TYR A 27 2.54 15.10 5.75
CA TYR A 27 3.96 14.99 6.05
C TYR A 27 4.56 16.31 6.54
N GLU A 28 4.12 17.45 5.98
CA GLU A 28 4.56 18.79 6.42
C GLU A 28 3.92 19.22 7.75
N GLU A 29 2.69 18.79 8.02
CA GLU A 29 1.92 19.19 9.22
C GLU A 29 2.17 18.29 10.45
N TYR A 30 3.04 17.26 10.34
CA TYR A 30 3.36 16.30 11.40
C TYR A 30 2.13 15.76 12.15
N SER A 31 1.43 14.83 11.54
CA SER A 31 0.56 13.94 12.33
C SER A 31 1.42 12.87 13.00
N ASP A 32 1.86 13.16 14.22
CA ASP A 32 2.92 12.43 14.93
C ASP A 32 2.74 10.91 14.98
N TRP A 33 1.50 10.42 15.10
CA TRP A 33 1.27 9.01 15.33
C TRP A 33 1.31 8.14 14.06
N GLN A 34 0.85 8.64 12.91
CA GLN A 34 0.85 7.88 11.64
C GLN A 34 2.27 7.64 11.15
N TYR A 35 3.11 8.66 11.31
CA TYR A 35 4.50 8.61 10.96
C TYR A 35 5.30 7.77 11.97
N ALA A 36 5.05 7.97 13.27
CA ALA A 36 5.68 7.21 14.34
C ALA A 36 5.42 5.70 14.22
N ASP A 37 4.26 5.29 13.71
CA ASP A 37 3.97 3.88 13.49
C ASP A 37 4.98 3.22 12.52
N TRP A 38 5.41 3.91 11.47
CA TRP A 38 6.44 3.42 10.54
C TRP A 38 7.84 3.34 11.15
N LEU A 39 8.10 4.12 12.20
CA LEU A 39 9.41 4.20 12.87
C LEU A 39 9.59 3.19 14.00
N ILE A 40 8.55 2.43 14.34
CA ILE A 40 8.65 1.34 15.32
C ILE A 40 9.67 0.32 14.80
N ASN A 41 10.79 0.17 15.53
CA ASN A 41 11.94 -0.69 15.17
C ASN A 41 12.35 -1.58 16.35
N TYR A 42 13.38 -2.40 16.17
CA TYR A 42 13.87 -3.35 17.19
C TYR A 42 15.02 -2.82 18.06
N GLN A 43 15.39 -1.56 17.95
CA GLN A 43 16.52 -1.00 18.70
C GLN A 43 16.31 -1.03 20.24
N GLY A 44 15.07 -0.95 20.69
CA GLY A 44 14.67 -1.09 22.11
C GLY A 44 14.30 -2.50 22.56
N GLY A 45 14.47 -3.51 21.69
CA GLY A 45 14.03 -4.87 21.91
C GLY A 45 12.96 -5.35 20.91
N PHE A 46 12.56 -6.62 21.02
CA PHE A 46 11.59 -7.17 20.08
C PHE A 46 10.20 -6.55 20.27
N ILE A 47 9.72 -5.86 19.26
CA ILE A 47 8.38 -5.27 19.19
C ILE A 47 7.65 -5.84 17.96
N ARG A 48 6.41 -6.28 18.16
CA ARG A 48 5.61 -6.98 17.16
C ARG A 48 5.48 -6.26 15.81
N ARG A 49 5.55 -4.94 15.77
CA ARG A 49 5.39 -4.10 14.57
C ARG A 49 6.69 -3.55 14.00
N GLY A 50 7.84 -4.05 14.50
CA GLY A 50 9.14 -3.43 14.27
C GLY A 50 9.80 -3.75 12.94
N LEU A 51 9.37 -4.76 12.17
CA LEU A 51 10.10 -5.27 11.01
C LEU A 51 10.34 -4.19 9.94
N ILE A 52 9.29 -3.48 9.55
CA ILE A 52 9.39 -2.45 8.50
C ILE A 52 10.18 -1.24 9.00
N GLY A 53 9.93 -0.83 10.25
CA GLY A 53 10.70 0.26 10.86
C GLY A 53 12.19 -0.06 10.98
N GLU A 54 12.53 -1.31 11.32
CA GLU A 54 13.93 -1.75 11.34
C GLU A 54 14.56 -1.71 9.95
N LEU A 55 13.87 -2.17 8.90
CA LEU A 55 14.35 -2.07 7.53
C LEU A 55 14.57 -0.62 7.10
N LEU A 56 13.65 0.28 7.41
CA LEU A 56 13.79 1.71 7.11
C LEU A 56 14.96 2.32 7.90
N PHE A 57 15.10 1.96 9.17
CA PHE A 57 16.19 2.41 10.02
C PHE A 57 17.57 1.93 9.50
N GLN A 58 17.70 0.65 9.16
CA GLN A 58 18.92 0.10 8.57
C GLN A 58 19.27 0.78 7.23
N THR A 59 18.25 1.05 6.41
CA THR A 59 18.40 1.76 5.14
C THR A 59 18.86 3.19 5.35
N HIS A 60 18.30 3.89 6.33
CA HIS A 60 18.73 5.22 6.76
C HIS A 60 20.21 5.22 7.16
N TYR A 61 20.61 4.26 8.02
CA TYR A 61 21.97 4.15 8.50
C TYR A 61 22.96 3.87 7.36
N PHE A 62 22.60 2.99 6.43
CA PHE A 62 23.47 2.57 5.33
C PHE A 62 23.62 3.64 4.24
N LEU A 63 22.53 4.33 3.90
CA LEU A 63 22.49 5.30 2.80
C LEU A 63 22.64 6.75 3.27
N SER A 64 22.62 7.01 4.59
CA SER A 64 22.64 8.37 5.18
C SER A 64 21.53 9.28 4.64
N ILE A 65 20.38 8.69 4.23
CA ILE A 65 19.21 9.42 3.75
C ILE A 65 18.32 9.76 4.95
N ASN A 66 17.72 10.94 4.96
CA ASN A 66 16.78 11.32 6.02
C ASN A 66 15.65 10.29 6.14
N LEU A 67 15.38 9.86 7.38
CA LEU A 67 14.39 8.82 7.69
C LEU A 67 12.98 9.24 7.22
N ASP A 68 12.66 10.52 7.36
CA ASP A 68 11.38 11.08 6.93
C ASP A 68 11.16 10.90 5.43
N ILE A 69 12.19 11.19 4.64
CA ILE A 69 12.15 11.02 3.18
C ILE A 69 12.00 9.53 2.82
N LEU A 70 12.68 8.64 3.56
CA LEU A 70 12.57 7.20 3.33
C LEU A 70 11.15 6.69 3.58
N VAL A 71 10.52 7.09 4.69
CA VAL A 71 9.12 6.72 4.99
C VAL A 71 8.20 7.26 3.90
N PHE A 72 8.35 8.52 3.52
CA PHE A 72 7.54 9.12 2.46
C PHE A 72 7.66 8.35 1.14
N CYS A 73 8.90 8.12 0.69
CA CYS A 73 9.16 7.38 -0.55
C CYS A 73 8.60 5.95 -0.48
N PHE A 74 8.73 5.28 0.67
CA PHE A 74 8.22 3.93 0.85
C PHE A 74 6.69 3.86 0.79
N VAL A 75 6.00 4.78 1.43
CA VAL A 75 4.53 4.87 1.38
C VAL A 75 4.05 5.18 -0.04
N VAL A 76 4.68 6.15 -0.73
CA VAL A 76 4.38 6.46 -2.14
C VAL A 76 4.59 5.24 -3.04
N PHE A 77 5.65 4.48 -2.79
CA PHE A 77 5.93 3.23 -3.51
C PHE A 77 4.82 2.19 -3.31
N LEU A 78 4.35 1.99 -2.09
CA LEU A 78 3.24 1.07 -1.79
C LEU A 78 1.93 1.49 -2.48
N TYR A 79 1.58 2.77 -2.42
CA TYR A 79 0.41 3.31 -3.13
C TYR A 79 0.55 3.14 -4.65
N SER A 80 1.75 3.29 -5.19
CA SER A 80 2.03 3.07 -6.62
C SER A 80 1.79 1.61 -7.02
N ILE A 81 2.30 0.66 -6.23
CA ILE A 81 2.05 -0.77 -6.47
C ILE A 81 0.55 -1.07 -6.44
N LEU A 82 -0.15 -0.61 -5.39
CA LEU A 82 -1.59 -0.84 -5.25
C LEU A 82 -2.36 -0.28 -6.46
N SER A 83 -2.04 0.93 -6.89
CA SER A 83 -2.67 1.56 -8.05
C SER A 83 -2.41 0.77 -9.34
N ILE A 84 -1.18 0.30 -9.54
CA ILE A 84 -0.84 -0.54 -10.70
C ILE A 84 -1.62 -1.86 -10.68
N LEU A 85 -1.74 -2.50 -9.51
CA LEU A 85 -2.50 -3.73 -9.35
C LEU A 85 -3.98 -3.51 -9.67
N LEU A 86 -4.58 -2.43 -9.17
CA LEU A 86 -5.98 -2.07 -9.45
C LEU A 86 -6.20 -1.76 -10.95
N ILE A 87 -5.32 -0.98 -11.57
CA ILE A 87 -5.40 -0.66 -12.99
C ILE A 87 -5.30 -1.95 -13.84
N LYS A 88 -4.37 -2.84 -13.49
CA LYS A 88 -4.25 -4.14 -14.15
C LYS A 88 -5.50 -4.99 -13.92
N SER A 89 -6.07 -5.01 -12.72
CA SER A 89 -7.29 -5.74 -12.42
C SER A 89 -8.44 -5.27 -13.30
N VAL A 90 -8.66 -3.96 -13.40
CA VAL A 90 -9.71 -3.39 -14.27
C VAL A 90 -9.47 -3.68 -15.75
N LYS A 91 -8.20 -3.70 -16.17
CA LYS A 91 -7.84 -3.88 -17.59
C LYS A 91 -7.91 -5.33 -18.04
N TYR A 92 -7.39 -6.25 -17.23
CA TYR A 92 -7.16 -7.66 -17.64
C TYR A 92 -8.16 -8.65 -17.07
N LEU A 93 -8.79 -8.35 -15.93
CA LEU A 93 -9.87 -9.16 -15.42
C LEU A 93 -11.18 -8.76 -16.12
N GLU A 94 -12.09 -9.72 -16.26
CA GLU A 94 -13.45 -9.47 -16.75
C GLU A 94 -14.31 -8.83 -15.65
N THR A 95 -13.84 -7.69 -15.12
CA THR A 95 -14.54 -6.97 -14.08
C THR A 95 -15.83 -6.39 -14.63
N SER A 96 -16.91 -6.58 -13.89
CA SER A 96 -18.19 -5.93 -14.17
C SER A 96 -18.11 -4.43 -13.85
N LYS A 97 -19.12 -3.65 -14.30
CA LYS A 97 -19.23 -2.25 -13.90
C LYS A 97 -19.38 -2.10 -12.38
N ILE A 98 -20.07 -3.05 -11.75
CA ILE A 98 -20.33 -3.06 -10.31
C ILE A 98 -19.00 -3.28 -9.55
N ASP A 99 -18.18 -4.25 -9.96
CA ASP A 99 -16.87 -4.50 -9.34
C ASP A 99 -15.99 -3.26 -9.42
N THR A 100 -15.99 -2.58 -10.56
CA THR A 100 -15.21 -1.37 -10.76
C THR A 100 -15.70 -0.22 -9.87
N LEU A 101 -17.01 -0.09 -9.67
CA LEU A 101 -17.58 0.88 -8.72
C LEU A 101 -17.23 0.56 -7.28
N ILE A 102 -17.20 -0.73 -6.91
CA ILE A 102 -16.77 -1.17 -5.57
C ILE A 102 -15.31 -0.77 -5.33
N PHE A 103 -14.40 -0.97 -6.29
CA PHE A 103 -13.00 -0.55 -6.15
C PHE A 103 -12.84 0.96 -5.95
N LEU A 104 -13.68 1.78 -6.57
CA LEU A 104 -13.70 3.24 -6.40
C LEU A 104 -14.63 3.70 -5.27
N SER A 105 -15.17 2.78 -4.48
CA SER A 105 -16.07 3.17 -3.39
C SER A 105 -15.29 3.90 -2.27
N PRO A 106 -15.97 4.77 -1.51
CA PRO A 106 -15.41 5.37 -0.31
C PRO A 106 -14.95 4.36 0.74
N GLY A 107 -15.49 3.15 0.71
CA GLY A 107 -15.11 2.06 1.63
C GLY A 107 -13.85 1.29 1.22
N PHE A 108 -13.25 1.59 0.05
CA PHE A 108 -12.06 0.88 -0.43
C PHE A 108 -10.93 1.84 -0.83
N PHE A 109 -10.70 2.05 -2.13
CA PHE A 109 -9.54 2.81 -2.62
C PHE A 109 -9.62 4.32 -2.29
N LEU A 110 -10.84 4.88 -2.22
CA LEU A 110 -11.04 6.29 -1.88
C LEU A 110 -11.05 6.54 -0.37
N TYR A 111 -11.07 5.50 0.46
CA TYR A 111 -11.15 5.66 1.93
C TYR A 111 -10.05 6.54 2.50
N PRO A 112 -8.75 6.38 2.13
CA PRO A 112 -7.69 7.25 2.63
C PRO A 112 -7.82 8.72 2.21
N ILE A 113 -8.52 8.98 1.09
CA ILE A 113 -8.78 10.36 0.64
C ILE A 113 -9.83 11.03 1.50
N MET A 114 -10.86 10.27 1.91
CA MET A 114 -11.98 10.79 2.69
C MET A 114 -11.65 10.90 4.18
N ASN A 115 -10.83 9.97 4.68
CA ASN A 115 -10.39 9.97 6.07
C ASN A 115 -8.88 10.19 6.15
N SER A 116 -8.50 11.40 6.59
CA SER A 116 -7.10 11.80 6.73
C SER A 116 -6.32 10.98 7.75
N GLU A 117 -6.99 10.44 8.76
CA GLU A 117 -6.34 9.61 9.79
C GLU A 117 -5.86 8.25 9.27
N VAL A 118 -6.33 7.84 8.10
CA VAL A 118 -6.01 6.53 7.51
C VAL A 118 -4.92 6.63 6.44
N ILE A 119 -4.67 7.84 5.93
CA ILE A 119 -3.66 8.01 4.89
C ILE A 119 -2.27 7.70 5.43
N GLY A 120 -1.50 6.92 4.70
CA GLY A 120 -0.13 6.54 5.09
C GLY A 120 -0.04 5.46 6.17
N ARG A 121 -1.13 4.82 6.60
CA ARG A 121 -1.09 3.74 7.59
C ARG A 121 -0.50 2.44 7.02
N LYS A 122 0.07 1.62 7.91
CA LYS A 122 0.69 0.32 7.56
C LYS A 122 -0.28 -0.68 6.92
N GLU A 123 -1.58 -0.54 7.12
CA GLU A 123 -2.60 -1.41 6.54
C GLU A 123 -2.53 -1.46 5.00
N ILE A 124 -1.93 -0.45 4.35
CA ILE A 124 -1.68 -0.48 2.91
C ILE A 124 -0.83 -1.69 2.49
N LEU A 125 0.08 -2.15 3.35
CA LEU A 125 0.87 -3.37 3.11
C LEU A 125 -0.02 -4.59 2.89
N LEU A 126 -1.07 -4.74 3.72
CA LEU A 126 -2.02 -5.84 3.58
C LEU A 126 -2.69 -5.81 2.20
N PHE A 127 -3.16 -4.64 1.77
CA PHE A 127 -3.81 -4.49 0.46
C PHE A 127 -2.85 -4.77 -0.70
N VAL A 128 -1.59 -4.34 -0.58
CA VAL A 128 -0.56 -4.62 -1.59
C VAL A 128 -0.26 -6.13 -1.64
N ILE A 129 -0.12 -6.79 -0.48
CA ILE A 129 0.14 -8.22 -0.41
C ILE A 129 -1.04 -9.02 -1.00
N LEU A 130 -2.27 -8.73 -0.56
CA LEU A 130 -3.47 -9.40 -1.07
C LEU A 130 -3.66 -9.17 -2.57
N GLY A 131 -3.51 -7.93 -3.04
CA GLY A 131 -3.61 -7.61 -4.46
C GLY A 131 -2.55 -8.30 -5.30
N SER A 132 -1.32 -8.38 -4.80
CA SER A 132 -0.22 -9.11 -5.46
C SER A 132 -0.52 -10.60 -5.50
N PHE A 133 -1.07 -11.17 -4.44
CA PHE A 133 -1.45 -12.58 -4.36
C PHE A 133 -2.49 -12.94 -5.43
N VAL A 134 -3.57 -12.17 -5.54
CA VAL A 134 -4.60 -12.39 -6.57
C VAL A 134 -4.03 -12.34 -7.98
N PHE A 135 -3.03 -11.46 -8.22
CA PHE A 135 -2.37 -11.40 -9.51
C PHE A 135 -1.45 -12.58 -9.78
N LEU A 136 -0.72 -13.03 -8.76
CA LEU A 136 0.26 -14.11 -8.86
C LEU A 136 -0.43 -15.47 -8.97
N GLU A 137 -1.62 -15.65 -8.38
CA GLU A 137 -2.41 -16.89 -8.51
C GLU A 137 -2.59 -17.33 -9.95
N LYS A 138 -2.79 -16.38 -10.86
CA LYS A 138 -2.95 -16.67 -12.29
C LYS A 138 -1.68 -17.20 -12.97
N TYR A 139 -0.49 -16.88 -12.43
CA TYR A 139 0.80 -17.15 -13.07
C TYR A 139 1.64 -18.20 -12.33
N LEU A 140 1.31 -18.49 -11.09
CA LEU A 140 2.08 -19.41 -10.26
C LEU A 140 1.35 -20.75 -10.10
N LYS A 141 2.15 -21.83 -10.06
CA LYS A 141 1.66 -23.16 -9.70
C LYS A 141 1.32 -23.17 -8.20
N ASP A 142 0.37 -24.00 -7.78
CA ASP A 142 -0.15 -24.11 -6.40
C ASP A 142 0.95 -24.15 -5.31
N LYS A 143 2.08 -24.79 -5.60
CA LYS A 143 3.22 -24.86 -4.67
C LYS A 143 3.81 -23.50 -4.30
N TYR A 144 3.87 -22.57 -5.25
CA TYR A 144 4.40 -21.22 -5.00
C TYR A 144 3.37 -20.30 -4.35
N LEU A 145 2.09 -20.56 -4.60
CA LEU A 145 0.99 -19.86 -3.93
C LEU A 145 1.03 -20.12 -2.43
N LEU A 146 1.24 -21.38 -2.02
CA LEU A 146 1.34 -21.74 -0.61
C LEU A 146 2.55 -21.06 0.07
N LEU A 147 3.69 -20.95 -0.62
CA LEU A 147 4.87 -20.25 -0.11
C LEU A 147 4.59 -18.74 0.07
N ILE A 148 3.91 -18.12 -0.89
CA ILE A 148 3.57 -16.68 -0.83
C ILE A 148 2.56 -16.40 0.27
N THR A 149 1.56 -17.28 0.48
CA THR A 149 0.62 -17.14 1.60
C THR A 149 1.33 -17.23 2.95
N LEU A 150 2.25 -18.18 3.12
CA LEU A 150 3.05 -18.30 4.34
C LEU A 150 3.90 -17.05 4.59
N ILE A 151 4.58 -16.55 3.57
CA ILE A 151 5.37 -15.31 3.67
C ILE A 151 4.47 -14.12 4.01
N SER A 152 3.28 -14.02 3.37
CA SER A 152 2.32 -12.95 3.64
C SER A 152 1.82 -12.96 5.08
N ILE A 153 1.52 -14.15 5.62
CA ILE A 153 1.10 -14.33 7.00
C ILE A 153 2.23 -13.95 7.96
N LEU A 154 3.48 -14.34 7.65
CA LEU A 154 4.63 -13.96 8.46
C LEU A 154 4.83 -12.44 8.46
N VAL A 155 4.86 -11.81 7.28
CA VAL A 155 5.01 -10.35 7.17
C VAL A 155 3.88 -9.64 7.91
N PHE A 156 2.64 -10.12 7.78
CA PHE A 156 1.50 -9.54 8.49
C PHE A 156 1.64 -9.67 10.02
N ASN A 157 2.00 -10.85 10.53
CA ASN A 157 2.18 -11.05 11.97
C ASN A 157 3.34 -10.22 12.55
N PHE A 158 4.35 -9.90 11.77
CA PHE A 158 5.47 -9.05 12.21
C PHE A 158 5.26 -7.57 11.92
N SER A 159 4.27 -7.20 11.10
CA SER A 159 3.96 -5.80 10.74
C SER A 159 2.67 -5.28 11.40
N SER A 160 1.80 -6.17 11.87
CA SER A 160 0.58 -5.84 12.62
C SER A 160 0.82 -5.90 14.13
#